data_59ec4db7dacef3ea184f04f720697d26
#
_entry.id   59ec4db7dacef3ea184f04f720697d26
#
_cell.length_a   1.000
_cell.length_b   1.000
_cell.length_c   1.000
_cell.angle_alpha   90.00
_cell.angle_beta   90.00
_cell.angle_gamma   90.00
#
_symmetry.space_group_name_H-M   'P 1'
#
loop_
_entity.id
_entity.type
_entity.pdbx_description
1 polymer ?
#
loop_
_entity_poly.entity_id
_entity_poly.type
_entity_poly.pdbx_seq_one_letter_code
_entity_poly.pdbx_strand_id
1 'polypeptide(L)'
;MRNQPVYWSEGMFLRPQHFQAAERYWTELNDLSEQIDHPYYYGLRSISISRPAIANNQFQVTQLQARLKDGTLVHLEAGQDPDRLDLKESLTGKTIDSVNLVEAFERESKVRVFLAVPRLMLGRRNTGPKETAADARYTIETKSVQDENDGGNDQEIEFRAMNVRLMLSTQNLTGYEVLPIGQVKRAGGAASAPELDAEYIPPLIAVEAWPPLARDIIRVIYDRIGECIGVLADQISDLDIALSSSDPLDMRRVFMLTRLNEAYSVLGTQTFASGVHPYSAYQELCRVVGQLSIFNNDRRPPEFPRYDHDNLFYIFDWLKKQIELLLQTIPDQKYVQRYFTGSGPGLQVSLEPQWLAEGWNWYIGVNRGSLSEPECRELLKPGAANLDWKFGSATMVDFYRKNFHRGVWLEEVATPPRILPSKGPWVYYAVKRDNEAWQHVHREQTLAMRLNTHLIRNLESLQGKRDLVVAVRGRNVILQFALFAVKPF
;
A
#
# COMPACT_ATOMS: atom_id res chain seq x y z
N MET A 1 -37.81 -20.78 2.82
CA MET A 1 -37.73 -21.28 1.44
C MET A 1 -39.09 -21.08 0.77
N ARG A 2 -39.10 -20.53 -0.43
CA ARG A 2 -40.35 -20.34 -1.23
C ARG A 2 -40.61 -21.58 -2.09
N ASN A 3 -39.56 -22.27 -2.53
CA ASN A 3 -39.63 -23.49 -3.28
C ASN A 3 -39.55 -24.72 -2.39
N GLN A 4 -40.33 -25.76 -2.72
CA GLN A 4 -40.33 -27.03 -2.01
C GLN A 4 -39.70 -28.13 -2.88
N PRO A 5 -39.10 -29.18 -2.30
CA PRO A 5 -38.58 -30.29 -3.07
C PRO A 5 -39.72 -31.02 -3.76
N VAL A 6 -39.46 -31.50 -4.96
CA VAL A 6 -40.45 -32.35 -5.70
C VAL A 6 -40.62 -33.69 -5.01
N TYR A 7 -41.86 -34.09 -4.77
CA TYR A 7 -42.18 -35.43 -4.31
C TYR A 7 -42.16 -36.42 -5.50
N TRP A 8 -41.16 -37.25 -5.54
CA TRP A 8 -40.96 -38.27 -6.56
C TRP A 8 -41.67 -39.56 -6.19
N SER A 9 -42.69 -39.94 -6.98
CA SER A 9 -43.41 -41.20 -6.76
C SER A 9 -43.27 -42.15 -7.96
N GLU A 10 -43.36 -43.45 -7.72
CA GLU A 10 -43.34 -44.47 -8.76
C GLU A 10 -44.49 -44.29 -9.73
N GLY A 11 -44.23 -44.43 -11.03
CA GLY A 11 -45.25 -44.26 -12.09
C GLY A 11 -45.56 -42.80 -12.47
N MET A 12 -44.87 -41.82 -11.89
CA MET A 12 -45.09 -40.39 -12.25
C MET A 12 -44.71 -40.15 -13.71
N PHE A 13 -45.60 -39.50 -14.45
CA PHE A 13 -45.30 -38.98 -15.78
C PHE A 13 -44.46 -37.71 -15.69
N LEU A 14 -43.21 -37.74 -16.12
CA LEU A 14 -42.28 -36.63 -16.07
C LEU A 14 -42.67 -35.55 -17.04
N ARG A 15 -42.65 -34.29 -16.54
CA ARG A 15 -42.88 -33.07 -17.32
C ARG A 15 -41.79 -32.06 -17.01
N PRO A 16 -41.54 -31.11 -17.94
CA PRO A 16 -40.53 -30.03 -17.71
C PRO A 16 -40.68 -29.29 -16.38
N GLN A 17 -41.93 -29.10 -15.89
CA GLN A 17 -42.22 -28.44 -14.63
C GLN A 17 -41.61 -29.15 -13.40
N HIS A 18 -41.48 -30.46 -13.40
CA HIS A 18 -40.88 -31.21 -12.32
C HIS A 18 -39.39 -30.90 -12.21
N PHE A 19 -38.68 -30.89 -13.34
CA PHE A 19 -37.24 -30.55 -13.37
C PHE A 19 -37.03 -29.07 -13.03
N GLN A 20 -37.81 -28.16 -13.58
CA GLN A 20 -37.77 -26.75 -13.26
C GLN A 20 -38.04 -26.45 -11.78
N ALA A 21 -38.95 -27.18 -11.14
CA ALA A 21 -39.23 -27.06 -9.70
C ALA A 21 -38.07 -27.59 -8.87
N ALA A 22 -37.49 -28.75 -9.25
CA ALA A 22 -36.30 -29.29 -8.56
C ALA A 22 -35.09 -28.35 -8.68
N GLU A 23 -34.82 -27.82 -9.88
CA GLU A 23 -33.71 -26.84 -10.07
C GLU A 23 -33.90 -25.59 -9.21
N ARG A 24 -35.13 -25.02 -9.18
CA ARG A 24 -35.42 -23.85 -8.34
C ARG A 24 -35.24 -24.13 -6.86
N TYR A 25 -35.63 -25.32 -6.41
CA TYR A 25 -35.41 -25.70 -5.00
C TYR A 25 -33.92 -25.73 -4.65
N TRP A 26 -33.10 -26.41 -5.46
CA TRP A 26 -31.66 -26.50 -5.24
C TRP A 26 -30.95 -25.14 -5.36
N THR A 27 -31.35 -24.32 -6.32
CA THR A 27 -30.82 -22.96 -6.48
C THR A 27 -31.11 -22.10 -5.23
N GLU A 28 -32.38 -22.11 -4.76
CA GLU A 28 -32.76 -21.36 -3.56
C GLU A 28 -32.07 -21.90 -2.30
N LEU A 29 -31.91 -23.22 -2.16
CA LEU A 29 -31.23 -23.83 -1.02
C LEU A 29 -29.76 -23.39 -0.95
N ASN A 30 -29.06 -23.45 -2.08
CA ASN A 30 -27.66 -23.02 -2.15
C ASN A 30 -27.50 -21.53 -1.84
N ASP A 31 -28.38 -20.69 -2.39
CA ASP A 31 -28.34 -19.23 -2.16
C ASP A 31 -28.62 -18.90 -0.69
N LEU A 32 -29.63 -19.51 -0.08
CA LEU A 32 -29.94 -19.32 1.35
C LEU A 32 -28.80 -19.80 2.26
N SER A 33 -28.14 -20.91 1.92
CA SER A 33 -26.98 -21.38 2.68
C SER A 33 -25.85 -20.35 2.68
N GLU A 34 -25.51 -19.82 1.53
CA GLU A 34 -24.49 -18.77 1.41
C GLU A 34 -24.89 -17.49 2.16
N GLN A 35 -26.17 -17.09 2.08
CA GLN A 35 -26.66 -15.91 2.81
C GLN A 35 -26.55 -16.04 4.34
N ILE A 36 -26.76 -17.25 4.85
CA ILE A 36 -26.68 -17.52 6.28
C ILE A 36 -25.22 -17.53 6.75
N ASP A 37 -24.36 -18.15 5.96
CA ASP A 37 -22.95 -18.34 6.35
C ASP A 37 -22.09 -17.10 6.14
N HIS A 38 -22.42 -16.28 5.14
CA HIS A 38 -21.61 -15.11 4.73
C HIS A 38 -22.44 -13.83 4.63
N PRO A 39 -22.30 -12.90 5.60
CA PRO A 39 -22.87 -11.57 5.42
C PRO A 39 -22.20 -10.90 4.20
N TYR A 40 -22.96 -10.17 3.41
CA TYR A 40 -22.46 -9.50 2.21
C TYR A 40 -21.91 -10.45 1.13
N TYR A 41 -22.57 -11.57 0.90
CA TYR A 41 -22.22 -12.64 -0.02
C TYR A 41 -22.28 -12.26 -1.52
N TYR A 42 -22.73 -11.06 -1.86
CA TYR A 42 -22.89 -10.55 -3.25
C TYR A 42 -21.79 -9.54 -3.61
N GLY A 43 -21.55 -9.36 -4.91
CA GLY A 43 -20.57 -8.41 -5.44
C GLY A 43 -19.69 -8.99 -6.53
N LEU A 44 -18.65 -8.28 -6.88
CA LEU A 44 -17.66 -8.68 -7.87
C LEU A 44 -16.60 -9.59 -7.26
N ARG A 45 -16.33 -10.73 -7.92
CA ARG A 45 -15.19 -11.60 -7.64
C ARG A 45 -13.98 -11.21 -8.50
N SER A 46 -14.24 -10.81 -9.75
CA SER A 46 -13.26 -10.24 -10.66
C SER A 46 -13.97 -9.39 -11.71
N ILE A 47 -13.29 -8.37 -12.22
CA ILE A 47 -13.75 -7.56 -13.33
C ILE A 47 -12.57 -6.98 -14.12
N SER A 48 -12.72 -6.95 -15.45
CA SER A 48 -11.79 -6.28 -16.35
C SER A 48 -12.56 -5.31 -17.25
N ILE A 49 -12.22 -4.02 -17.14
CA ILE A 49 -12.89 -2.93 -17.85
C ILE A 49 -11.89 -2.27 -18.79
N SER A 50 -12.31 -2.05 -20.04
CA SER A 50 -11.51 -1.38 -21.06
C SER A 50 -11.47 0.14 -20.83
N ARG A 51 -10.36 0.66 -20.30
CA ARG A 51 -10.15 2.12 -20.14
C ARG A 51 -10.17 2.88 -21.46
N PRO A 52 -9.57 2.36 -22.57
CA PRO A 52 -9.66 3.03 -23.87
C PRO A 52 -11.12 3.14 -24.39
N ALA A 53 -11.97 2.15 -24.13
CA ALA A 53 -13.38 2.21 -24.49
C ALA A 53 -14.10 3.32 -23.71
N ILE A 54 -13.82 3.48 -22.41
CA ILE A 54 -14.40 4.56 -21.60
C ILE A 54 -14.05 5.93 -22.19
N ALA A 55 -12.79 6.16 -22.53
CA ALA A 55 -12.36 7.42 -23.16
C ALA A 55 -13.10 7.72 -24.47
N ASN A 56 -13.60 6.68 -25.15
CA ASN A 56 -14.42 6.76 -26.36
C ASN A 56 -15.94 6.72 -26.08
N ASN A 57 -16.36 7.08 -24.86
CA ASN A 57 -17.76 7.06 -24.42
C ASN A 57 -18.45 5.69 -24.48
N GLN A 58 -17.70 4.60 -24.30
CA GLN A 58 -18.24 3.25 -24.22
C GLN A 58 -17.76 2.55 -22.96
N PHE A 59 -18.66 1.97 -22.18
CA PHE A 59 -18.26 1.12 -21.06
C PHE A 59 -18.24 -0.33 -21.53
N GLN A 60 -17.07 -0.92 -21.60
CA GLN A 60 -16.83 -2.27 -22.09
C GLN A 60 -16.23 -3.14 -20.99
N VAL A 61 -16.82 -4.31 -20.78
CA VAL A 61 -16.35 -5.36 -19.88
C VAL A 61 -15.79 -6.51 -20.71
N THR A 62 -14.56 -6.91 -20.44
CA THR A 62 -13.90 -8.03 -21.13
C THR A 62 -13.89 -9.32 -20.30
N GLN A 63 -13.94 -9.19 -18.98
CA GLN A 63 -14.03 -10.31 -18.05
C GLN A 63 -14.82 -9.89 -16.81
N LEU A 64 -15.67 -10.79 -16.29
CA LEU A 64 -16.42 -10.53 -15.08
C LEU A 64 -16.84 -11.83 -14.40
N GLN A 65 -16.62 -11.88 -13.08
CA GLN A 65 -17.24 -12.87 -12.21
C GLN A 65 -17.96 -12.13 -11.10
N ALA A 66 -19.23 -12.41 -10.94
CA ALA A 66 -20.06 -11.71 -9.98
C ALA A 66 -21.16 -12.61 -9.40
N ARG A 67 -21.60 -12.26 -8.20
CA ARG A 67 -22.83 -12.80 -7.59
C ARG A 67 -23.78 -11.62 -7.32
N LEU A 68 -24.99 -11.72 -7.82
CA LEU A 68 -26.04 -10.73 -7.58
C LEU A 68 -26.68 -10.96 -6.19
N LYS A 69 -27.50 -10.00 -5.73
CA LYS A 69 -28.19 -10.08 -4.43
C LYS A 69 -29.22 -11.22 -4.32
N ASP A 70 -29.70 -11.73 -5.44
CA ASP A 70 -30.59 -12.89 -5.51
C ASP A 70 -29.85 -14.24 -5.64
N GLY A 71 -28.53 -14.24 -5.43
CA GLY A 71 -27.67 -15.41 -5.54
C GLY A 71 -27.24 -15.78 -6.96
N THR A 72 -27.76 -15.09 -7.98
CA THR A 72 -27.40 -15.36 -9.38
C THR A 72 -25.90 -15.19 -9.61
N LEU A 73 -25.25 -16.25 -10.08
CA LEU A 73 -23.86 -16.22 -10.49
C LEU A 73 -23.75 -15.81 -11.96
N VAL A 74 -22.89 -14.86 -12.24
CA VAL A 74 -22.57 -14.43 -13.60
C VAL A 74 -21.07 -14.60 -13.81
N HIS A 75 -20.71 -15.36 -14.84
CA HIS A 75 -19.33 -15.55 -15.27
C HIS A 75 -19.23 -15.20 -16.75
N LEU A 76 -18.38 -14.23 -17.06
CA LEU A 76 -18.13 -13.73 -18.41
C LEU A 76 -16.64 -13.69 -18.63
N GLU A 77 -16.15 -14.43 -19.61
CA GLU A 77 -14.74 -14.46 -19.98
C GLU A 77 -14.60 -14.56 -21.51
N ALA A 78 -13.94 -13.59 -22.12
CA ALA A 78 -13.74 -13.56 -23.56
C ALA A 78 -12.58 -14.48 -23.96
N GLY A 79 -12.87 -15.49 -24.78
CA GLY A 79 -11.85 -16.20 -25.56
C GLY A 79 -11.09 -17.34 -24.88
N GLN A 80 -11.69 -18.02 -23.92
CA GLN A 80 -11.11 -19.25 -23.38
C GLN A 80 -11.91 -20.49 -23.77
N ASP A 81 -11.22 -21.42 -24.41
CA ASP A 81 -11.54 -22.81 -24.63
C ASP A 81 -12.70 -23.16 -25.61
N PRO A 82 -12.47 -23.97 -26.65
CA PRO A 82 -13.53 -24.40 -27.58
C PRO A 82 -14.66 -25.22 -26.92
N ASP A 83 -14.40 -25.82 -25.77
CA ASP A 83 -15.39 -26.59 -25.00
C ASP A 83 -16.19 -25.75 -23.99
N ARG A 84 -15.83 -24.51 -23.82
CA ARG A 84 -16.58 -23.55 -22.99
C ARG A 84 -17.36 -22.63 -23.91
N LEU A 85 -18.53 -22.23 -23.43
CA LEU A 85 -19.32 -21.17 -24.04
C LEU A 85 -18.40 -20.02 -24.43
N ASP A 86 -18.09 -19.91 -25.71
CA ASP A 86 -17.39 -18.74 -26.21
C ASP A 86 -18.29 -17.53 -25.95
N LEU A 87 -17.86 -16.71 -24.99
CA LEU A 87 -18.58 -15.51 -24.62
C LEU A 87 -18.72 -14.54 -25.80
N LYS A 88 -17.83 -14.59 -26.77
CA LYS A 88 -18.00 -13.87 -28.02
C LYS A 88 -19.24 -14.34 -28.77
N GLU A 89 -19.54 -15.61 -28.86
CA GLU A 89 -20.73 -16.10 -29.51
C GLU A 89 -21.99 -15.94 -28.63
N SER A 90 -21.87 -16.17 -27.33
CA SER A 90 -22.90 -15.98 -26.34
C SER A 90 -23.21 -14.50 -26.06
N LEU A 91 -22.24 -13.63 -26.19
CA LEU A 91 -22.31 -12.17 -26.05
C LEU A 91 -22.46 -11.44 -27.38
N THR A 92 -22.28 -12.09 -28.54
CA THR A 92 -22.54 -11.52 -29.88
C THR A 92 -23.99 -11.15 -30.09
N GLY A 93 -24.85 -11.44 -29.15
CA GLY A 93 -26.10 -10.76 -29.03
C GLY A 93 -26.02 -9.39 -28.39
N LYS A 94 -25.19 -8.52 -28.85
CA LYS A 94 -25.33 -7.05 -28.81
C LYS A 94 -25.23 -6.27 -27.52
N THR A 95 -24.99 -6.80 -26.28
CA THR A 95 -25.37 -5.99 -25.13
C THR A 95 -24.47 -6.01 -23.90
N ILE A 96 -23.54 -6.92 -23.74
CA ILE A 96 -22.63 -6.86 -22.57
C ILE A 96 -21.30 -6.27 -22.94
N ASP A 97 -20.91 -6.33 -24.20
CA ASP A 97 -19.61 -5.87 -24.67
C ASP A 97 -19.39 -4.39 -24.41
N SER A 98 -20.43 -3.58 -24.61
CA SER A 98 -20.34 -2.14 -24.35
C SER A 98 -21.70 -1.47 -24.23
N VAL A 99 -21.76 -0.41 -23.43
CA VAL A 99 -22.91 0.49 -23.37
C VAL A 99 -22.43 1.92 -23.66
N ASN A 100 -23.20 2.63 -24.48
CA ASN A 100 -22.90 4.01 -24.86
C ASN A 100 -23.22 4.96 -23.71
N LEU A 101 -22.28 5.84 -23.38
CA LEU A 101 -22.37 6.79 -22.26
C LEU A 101 -22.79 8.19 -22.68
N VAL A 102 -22.85 8.50 -23.97
CA VAL A 102 -23.08 9.88 -24.48
C VAL A 102 -24.39 10.46 -23.95
N GLU A 103 -25.54 9.78 -24.19
CA GLU A 103 -26.84 10.25 -23.73
C GLU A 103 -26.96 10.30 -22.19
N ALA A 104 -26.28 9.40 -21.49
CA ALA A 104 -26.30 9.37 -20.04
C ALA A 104 -25.59 10.59 -19.45
N PHE A 105 -24.49 11.03 -20.05
CA PHE A 105 -23.77 12.22 -19.63
C PHE A 105 -24.47 13.55 -19.94
N GLU A 106 -25.51 13.54 -20.78
CA GLU A 106 -26.39 14.69 -20.94
C GLU A 106 -27.32 14.90 -19.73
N ARG A 107 -27.56 13.84 -18.97
CA ARG A 107 -28.46 13.83 -17.79
C ARG A 107 -27.74 13.88 -16.47
N GLU A 108 -26.61 13.18 -16.35
CA GLU A 108 -25.86 13.01 -15.10
C GLU A 108 -24.36 13.25 -15.33
N SER A 109 -23.70 13.95 -14.40
CA SER A 109 -22.24 14.15 -14.44
C SER A 109 -21.43 12.92 -14.02
N LYS A 110 -22.06 12.04 -13.23
CA LYS A 110 -21.53 10.74 -12.79
C LYS A 110 -22.57 9.67 -13.17
N VAL A 111 -22.18 8.73 -14.00
CA VAL A 111 -23.06 7.67 -14.51
C VAL A 111 -22.64 6.35 -13.88
N ARG A 112 -23.57 5.68 -13.17
CA ARG A 112 -23.33 4.35 -12.62
C ARG A 112 -23.70 3.29 -13.62
N VAL A 113 -22.86 2.27 -13.74
CA VAL A 113 -23.05 1.13 -14.64
C VAL A 113 -23.41 -0.09 -13.81
N PHE A 114 -24.44 -0.80 -14.26
CA PHE A 114 -24.98 -1.98 -13.60
C PHE A 114 -24.86 -3.21 -14.50
N LEU A 115 -24.49 -4.32 -13.89
CA LEU A 115 -24.80 -5.65 -14.41
C LEU A 115 -26.25 -5.94 -14.08
N ALA A 116 -27.04 -6.30 -15.07
CA ALA A 116 -28.49 -6.48 -14.93
C ALA A 116 -28.95 -7.81 -15.51
N VAL A 117 -29.81 -8.51 -14.78
CA VAL A 117 -30.46 -9.74 -15.21
C VAL A 117 -31.95 -9.60 -14.97
N PRO A 118 -32.83 -9.88 -15.95
CA PRO A 118 -34.29 -9.83 -15.73
C PRO A 118 -34.69 -10.76 -14.57
N ARG A 119 -35.59 -10.28 -13.70
CA ARG A 119 -36.11 -11.08 -12.60
C ARG A 119 -36.97 -12.21 -13.09
N LEU A 120 -36.91 -13.35 -12.45
CA LEU A 120 -37.85 -14.45 -12.67
C LEU A 120 -39.22 -14.04 -12.16
N MET A 121 -40.24 -14.06 -13.06
CA MET A 121 -41.60 -13.67 -12.73
C MET A 121 -42.57 -14.80 -13.01
N LEU A 122 -43.33 -15.19 -11.99
CA LEU A 122 -44.43 -16.15 -12.18
C LEU A 122 -45.53 -15.53 -13.06
N GLY A 123 -46.14 -16.35 -13.90
CA GLY A 123 -47.19 -15.89 -14.82
C GLY A 123 -46.68 -15.20 -16.09
N ARG A 124 -45.36 -15.14 -16.29
CA ARG A 124 -44.73 -14.63 -17.51
C ARG A 124 -43.81 -15.67 -18.14
N ARG A 125 -43.53 -15.49 -19.41
CA ARG A 125 -42.52 -16.27 -20.12
C ARG A 125 -41.14 -15.87 -19.62
N ASN A 126 -40.42 -16.80 -19.00
CA ASN A 126 -39.07 -16.55 -18.47
C ASN A 126 -37.93 -17.11 -19.34
N THR A 127 -38.27 -17.82 -20.42
CA THR A 127 -37.30 -18.37 -21.39
C THR A 127 -37.85 -18.18 -22.79
N GLY A 128 -37.04 -17.75 -23.71
CA GLY A 128 -37.46 -17.58 -25.13
C GLY A 128 -36.30 -17.28 -26.06
N PRO A 129 -36.57 -17.27 -27.38
CA PRO A 129 -35.57 -16.86 -28.35
C PRO A 129 -35.09 -15.43 -28.07
N LYS A 130 -33.81 -15.18 -28.31
CA LYS A 130 -33.14 -13.90 -27.99
C LYS A 130 -33.81 -12.71 -28.68
N GLU A 131 -34.31 -12.92 -29.89
CA GLU A 131 -34.89 -11.89 -30.72
C GLU A 131 -36.29 -11.45 -30.23
N THR A 132 -37.04 -12.35 -29.62
CA THR A 132 -38.46 -12.13 -29.27
C THR A 132 -38.74 -12.07 -27.78
N ALA A 133 -37.79 -12.45 -26.94
CA ALA A 133 -37.97 -12.54 -25.51
C ALA A 133 -36.93 -11.63 -24.78
N ALA A 134 -36.87 -10.37 -25.21
CA ALA A 134 -35.90 -9.40 -24.66
C ALA A 134 -35.94 -9.30 -23.12
N ASP A 135 -37.13 -9.37 -22.51
CA ASP A 135 -37.31 -9.25 -21.05
C ASP A 135 -37.38 -10.60 -20.33
N ALA A 136 -37.11 -11.71 -21.03
CA ALA A 136 -37.03 -13.02 -20.42
C ALA A 136 -35.69 -13.16 -19.66
N ARG A 137 -35.71 -13.85 -18.50
CA ARG A 137 -34.52 -14.12 -17.69
C ARG A 137 -33.49 -14.97 -18.44
N TYR A 138 -33.98 -15.88 -19.30
CA TYR A 138 -33.12 -16.80 -20.06
C TYR A 138 -33.38 -16.68 -21.54
N THR A 139 -32.35 -16.76 -22.33
CA THR A 139 -32.37 -16.99 -23.77
C THR A 139 -32.16 -18.46 -24.07
N ILE A 140 -32.63 -18.93 -25.21
CA ILE A 140 -32.40 -20.30 -25.68
C ILE A 140 -31.15 -20.30 -26.54
N GLU A 141 -30.24 -21.19 -26.26
CA GLU A 141 -29.04 -21.47 -27.04
C GLU A 141 -28.98 -22.94 -27.39
N THR A 142 -28.82 -23.26 -28.66
CA THR A 142 -28.67 -24.63 -29.15
C THR A 142 -27.18 -24.94 -29.27
N LYS A 143 -26.79 -26.10 -28.73
CA LYS A 143 -25.39 -26.57 -28.78
C LYS A 143 -25.35 -28.03 -29.15
N SER A 144 -24.37 -28.41 -29.96
CA SER A 144 -24.00 -29.81 -30.21
C SER A 144 -23.26 -30.36 -28.99
N VAL A 145 -23.83 -31.39 -28.38
CA VAL A 145 -23.28 -32.04 -27.21
C VAL A 145 -22.91 -33.47 -27.58
N GLN A 146 -21.68 -33.83 -27.33
CA GLN A 146 -21.09 -35.11 -27.57
C GLN A 146 -21.51 -36.12 -26.49
N ASP A 147 -21.70 -37.41 -26.86
CA ASP A 147 -21.81 -38.47 -25.87
C ASP A 147 -20.46 -38.72 -25.20
N GLU A 148 -20.39 -38.51 -23.91
CA GLU A 148 -19.14 -38.65 -23.14
C GLU A 148 -18.64 -40.12 -23.08
N ASN A 149 -19.50 -41.13 -23.29
CA ASN A 149 -19.10 -42.53 -23.26
C ASN A 149 -18.36 -42.95 -24.52
N ASP A 150 -18.80 -42.45 -25.69
CA ASP A 150 -18.28 -42.90 -26.99
C ASP A 150 -17.46 -41.82 -27.72
N GLY A 151 -17.51 -40.60 -27.25
CA GLY A 151 -16.81 -39.47 -27.89
C GLY A 151 -17.34 -39.11 -29.29
N GLY A 152 -18.62 -39.36 -29.54
CA GLY A 152 -19.33 -39.13 -30.80
C GLY A 152 -20.82 -39.01 -30.57
N ASN A 153 -21.63 -39.25 -31.60
CA ASN A 153 -23.11 -39.24 -31.55
C ASN A 153 -23.64 -37.89 -31.04
N ASP A 154 -23.12 -36.80 -31.57
CA ASP A 154 -23.47 -35.43 -31.20
C ASP A 154 -24.95 -35.17 -31.30
N GLN A 155 -25.54 -34.59 -30.27
CA GLN A 155 -26.95 -34.24 -30.22
C GLN A 155 -27.10 -32.72 -30.05
N GLU A 156 -28.02 -32.09 -30.81
CA GLU A 156 -28.38 -30.70 -30.57
C GLU A 156 -29.28 -30.58 -29.34
N ILE A 157 -28.76 -29.89 -28.31
CA ILE A 157 -29.46 -29.64 -27.06
C ILE A 157 -29.71 -28.14 -26.89
N GLU A 158 -30.94 -27.79 -26.54
CA GLU A 158 -31.28 -26.42 -26.16
C GLU A 158 -30.97 -26.14 -24.69
N PHE A 159 -30.13 -25.15 -24.45
CA PHE A 159 -29.75 -24.69 -23.11
C PHE A 159 -30.44 -23.34 -22.80
N ARG A 160 -30.64 -23.07 -21.52
CA ARG A 160 -31.03 -21.75 -21.03
C ARG A 160 -29.78 -20.94 -20.66
N ALA A 161 -29.46 -19.95 -21.48
CA ALA A 161 -28.40 -19.00 -21.17
C ALA A 161 -28.96 -17.81 -20.38
N MET A 162 -28.21 -17.28 -19.42
CA MET A 162 -28.61 -16.10 -18.65
C MET A 162 -28.67 -14.86 -19.57
N ASN A 163 -29.77 -14.12 -19.55
CA ASN A 163 -29.90 -12.88 -20.31
C ASN A 163 -29.28 -11.72 -19.53
N VAL A 164 -27.95 -11.63 -19.56
CA VAL A 164 -27.16 -10.61 -18.86
C VAL A 164 -27.01 -9.34 -19.71
N ARG A 165 -27.07 -8.15 -19.10
CA ARG A 165 -26.94 -6.86 -19.77
C ARG A 165 -26.16 -5.86 -18.95
N LEU A 166 -25.59 -4.85 -19.63
CA LEU A 166 -25.12 -3.63 -19.00
C LEU A 166 -26.24 -2.57 -19.07
N MET A 167 -26.56 -1.97 -17.94
CA MET A 167 -27.53 -0.89 -17.83
C MET A 167 -26.93 0.30 -17.09
N LEU A 168 -27.46 1.49 -17.37
CA LEU A 168 -26.99 2.75 -16.79
C LEU A 168 -27.96 3.28 -15.73
N SER A 169 -27.48 4.09 -14.80
CA SER A 169 -28.28 4.77 -13.78
C SER A 169 -29.45 5.59 -14.39
N THR A 170 -29.25 6.08 -15.59
CA THR A 170 -30.27 6.87 -16.34
C THR A 170 -31.38 6.04 -16.95
N GLN A 171 -31.29 4.72 -16.90
CA GLN A 171 -32.27 3.79 -17.49
C GLN A 171 -33.25 3.25 -16.44
N ASN A 172 -34.39 2.71 -16.89
CA ASN A 172 -35.33 2.07 -15.99
C ASN A 172 -34.86 0.67 -15.57
N LEU A 173 -34.46 0.53 -14.35
CA LEU A 173 -33.98 -0.71 -13.76
C LEU A 173 -35.09 -1.61 -13.18
N THR A 174 -36.35 -1.17 -13.26
CA THR A 174 -37.48 -1.93 -12.71
C THR A 174 -37.64 -3.28 -13.45
N GLY A 175 -37.77 -4.36 -12.68
CA GLY A 175 -37.90 -5.72 -13.26
C GLY A 175 -36.55 -6.43 -13.46
N TYR A 176 -35.47 -5.79 -13.14
CA TYR A 176 -34.12 -6.40 -13.17
C TYR A 176 -33.58 -6.64 -11.77
N GLU A 177 -32.83 -7.69 -11.64
CA GLU A 177 -31.84 -7.83 -10.55
C GLU A 177 -30.56 -7.15 -11.01
N VAL A 178 -30.05 -6.21 -10.20
CA VAL A 178 -28.92 -5.37 -10.61
C VAL A 178 -27.78 -5.38 -9.59
N LEU A 179 -26.57 -5.37 -10.11
CA LEU A 179 -25.35 -5.18 -9.34
C LEU A 179 -24.58 -3.99 -9.93
N PRO A 180 -24.28 -2.94 -9.16
CA PRO A 180 -23.40 -1.88 -9.67
C PRO A 180 -22.00 -2.42 -9.85
N ILE A 181 -21.39 -2.20 -11.01
CA ILE A 181 -20.08 -2.71 -11.38
C ILE A 181 -19.03 -1.62 -11.63
N GLY A 182 -19.44 -0.37 -11.64
CA GLY A 182 -18.55 0.78 -11.82
C GLY A 182 -19.32 2.08 -11.91
N GLN A 183 -18.59 3.17 -11.80
CA GLN A 183 -19.08 4.54 -12.01
C GLN A 183 -18.10 5.28 -12.90
N VAL A 184 -18.60 6.03 -13.87
CA VAL A 184 -17.82 6.86 -14.77
C VAL A 184 -18.17 8.33 -14.57
N LYS A 185 -17.19 9.21 -14.73
CA LYS A 185 -17.36 10.67 -14.63
C LYS A 185 -16.58 11.37 -15.74
N ARG A 186 -16.91 12.63 -15.99
CA ARG A 186 -16.08 13.54 -16.78
C ARG A 186 -15.31 14.48 -15.86
N ALA A 187 -13.99 14.46 -15.96
CA ALA A 187 -13.13 15.32 -15.17
C ALA A 187 -12.92 16.65 -15.91
N GLY A 188 -13.67 17.69 -15.63
CA GLY A 188 -13.38 19.04 -16.16
C GLY A 188 -14.36 19.57 -17.21
N GLY A 189 -15.61 19.11 -17.23
CA GLY A 189 -16.69 19.64 -18.08
C GLY A 189 -17.07 18.77 -19.27
N ALA A 190 -18.04 19.23 -20.06
CA ALA A 190 -18.68 18.46 -21.13
C ALA A 190 -17.73 18.03 -22.27
N ALA A 191 -16.59 18.70 -22.43
CA ALA A 191 -15.61 18.41 -23.49
C ALA A 191 -14.50 17.43 -23.09
N SER A 192 -14.39 17.04 -21.81
CA SER A 192 -13.36 16.09 -21.36
C SER A 192 -13.76 14.65 -21.63
N ALA A 193 -12.78 13.79 -21.93
CA ALA A 193 -13.00 12.37 -22.06
C ALA A 193 -13.50 11.77 -20.73
N PRO A 194 -14.47 10.83 -20.77
CA PRO A 194 -14.90 10.11 -19.58
C PRO A 194 -13.78 9.25 -18.99
N GLU A 195 -13.81 9.11 -17.67
CA GLU A 195 -12.90 8.25 -16.92
C GLU A 195 -13.64 7.45 -15.84
N LEU A 196 -13.04 6.36 -15.38
CA LEU A 196 -13.55 5.63 -14.23
C LEU A 196 -13.45 6.50 -12.98
N ASP A 197 -14.54 6.61 -12.21
CA ASP A 197 -14.55 7.41 -11.00
C ASP A 197 -13.72 6.72 -9.91
N ALA A 198 -12.59 7.30 -9.55
CA ALA A 198 -11.70 6.79 -8.51
C ALA A 198 -12.31 6.82 -7.10
N GLU A 199 -13.35 7.65 -6.90
CA GLU A 199 -14.09 7.76 -5.63
C GLU A 199 -15.27 6.78 -5.55
N TYR A 200 -15.29 5.76 -6.39
CA TYR A 200 -16.32 4.74 -6.38
C TYR A 200 -15.71 3.35 -6.34
N ILE A 201 -16.15 2.54 -5.39
CA ILE A 201 -15.82 1.11 -5.28
C ILE A 201 -17.15 0.35 -5.27
N PRO A 202 -17.41 -0.54 -6.26
CA PRO A 202 -18.61 -1.35 -6.29
C PRO A 202 -18.61 -2.39 -5.13
N PRO A 203 -19.76 -3.04 -4.85
CA PRO A 203 -19.80 -4.20 -3.98
C PRO A 203 -18.85 -5.30 -4.47
N LEU A 204 -18.04 -5.86 -3.58
CA LEU A 204 -17.00 -6.82 -3.89
C LEU A 204 -17.10 -8.04 -2.96
N ILE A 205 -16.85 -9.24 -3.47
CA ILE A 205 -16.58 -10.44 -2.67
C ILE A 205 -15.09 -10.75 -2.57
N ALA A 206 -14.26 -10.02 -3.32
CA ALA A 206 -12.80 -10.12 -3.22
C ALA A 206 -12.18 -8.73 -3.41
N VAL A 207 -11.25 -8.37 -2.52
CA VAL A 207 -10.55 -7.07 -2.53
C VAL A 207 -9.83 -6.85 -3.86
N GLU A 208 -9.16 -7.88 -4.36
CA GLU A 208 -8.38 -7.80 -5.60
C GLU A 208 -9.22 -7.60 -6.86
N ALA A 209 -10.53 -7.80 -6.80
CA ALA A 209 -11.43 -7.52 -7.91
C ALA A 209 -11.42 -6.03 -8.31
N TRP A 210 -11.03 -5.15 -7.39
CA TRP A 210 -11.00 -3.70 -7.64
C TRP A 210 -9.63 -3.12 -7.30
N PRO A 211 -8.75 -2.93 -8.30
CA PRO A 211 -7.39 -2.45 -8.09
C PRO A 211 -7.26 -1.17 -7.25
N PRO A 212 -8.14 -0.16 -7.34
CA PRO A 212 -8.08 1.00 -6.46
C PRO A 212 -8.21 0.65 -4.97
N LEU A 213 -9.01 -0.34 -4.59
CA LEU A 213 -9.09 -0.80 -3.20
C LEU A 213 -7.84 -1.58 -2.79
N ALA A 214 -7.46 -2.55 -3.61
CA ALA A 214 -6.34 -3.45 -3.30
C ALA A 214 -4.99 -2.71 -3.27
N ARG A 215 -4.71 -1.97 -4.34
CA ARG A 215 -3.41 -1.33 -4.56
C ARG A 215 -3.31 0.04 -3.90
N ASP A 216 -4.32 0.91 -4.12
CA ASP A 216 -4.20 2.33 -3.80
C ASP A 216 -4.65 2.64 -2.36
N ILE A 217 -5.30 1.66 -1.68
CA ILE A 217 -5.68 1.76 -0.28
C ILE A 217 -4.95 0.72 0.56
N ILE A 218 -5.26 -0.56 0.43
CA ILE A 218 -4.76 -1.61 1.35
C ILE A 218 -3.25 -1.77 1.23
N ARG A 219 -2.73 -1.87 0.01
CA ARG A 219 -1.28 -2.00 -0.22
C ARG A 219 -0.51 -0.77 0.25
N VAL A 220 -1.02 0.43 0.01
CA VAL A 220 -0.39 1.68 0.48
C VAL A 220 -0.31 1.72 2.00
N ILE A 221 -1.37 1.30 2.71
CA ILE A 221 -1.35 1.20 4.18
C ILE A 221 -0.29 0.22 4.64
N TYR A 222 -0.24 -0.97 4.04
CA TYR A 222 0.75 -2.01 4.36
C TYR A 222 2.17 -1.50 4.18
N ASP A 223 2.50 -0.92 3.02
CA ASP A 223 3.83 -0.41 2.71
C ASP A 223 4.22 0.72 3.68
N ARG A 224 3.27 1.63 4.01
CA ARG A 224 3.51 2.71 4.96
C ARG A 224 3.79 2.23 6.38
N ILE A 225 3.08 1.21 6.83
CA ILE A 225 3.36 0.56 8.12
C ILE A 225 4.76 -0.06 8.11
N GLY A 226 5.15 -0.73 7.01
CA GLY A 226 6.49 -1.30 6.85
C GLY A 226 7.62 -0.25 6.92
N GLU A 227 7.45 0.90 6.29
CA GLU A 227 8.38 2.03 6.40
C GLU A 227 8.51 2.51 7.86
N CYS A 228 7.39 2.66 8.56
CA CYS A 228 7.36 3.08 9.96
C CYS A 228 8.05 2.07 10.89
N ILE A 229 7.90 0.77 10.63
CA ILE A 229 8.60 -0.29 11.35
C ILE A 229 10.11 -0.15 11.19
N GLY A 230 10.60 0.06 9.95
CA GLY A 230 12.01 0.28 9.68
C GLY A 230 12.57 1.44 10.50
N VAL A 231 11.92 2.61 10.45
CA VAL A 231 12.33 3.81 11.20
C VAL A 231 12.37 3.55 12.71
N LEU A 232 11.36 2.91 13.27
CA LEU A 232 11.32 2.63 14.72
C LEU A 232 12.34 1.59 15.15
N ALA A 233 12.55 0.54 14.35
CA ALA A 233 13.53 -0.50 14.61
C ALA A 233 14.96 0.08 14.63
N ASP A 234 15.30 0.93 13.66
CA ASP A 234 16.57 1.63 13.61
C ASP A 234 16.74 2.54 14.82
N GLN A 235 15.72 3.33 15.19
CA GLN A 235 15.77 4.18 16.40
C GLN A 235 15.99 3.37 17.67
N ILE A 236 15.32 2.25 17.84
CA ILE A 236 15.47 1.38 19.02
C ILE A 236 16.88 0.79 19.07
N SER A 237 17.41 0.38 17.91
CA SER A 237 18.77 -0.16 17.80
C SER A 237 19.82 0.90 18.07
N ASP A 238 19.74 2.05 17.43
CA ASP A 238 20.72 3.14 17.53
C ASP A 238 20.81 3.73 18.95
N LEU A 239 19.67 3.83 19.63
CA LEU A 239 19.59 4.37 20.99
C LEU A 239 19.83 3.33 22.09
N ASP A 240 20.08 2.07 21.72
CA ASP A 240 20.23 0.95 22.67
C ASP A 240 19.07 0.81 23.66
N ILE A 241 17.84 0.91 23.15
CA ILE A 241 16.66 0.86 23.99
C ILE A 241 16.44 -0.59 24.46
N ALA A 242 16.58 -0.80 25.76
CA ALA A 242 16.26 -2.08 26.37
C ALA A 242 14.75 -2.24 26.54
N LEU A 243 14.23 -3.47 26.39
CA LEU A 243 12.82 -3.78 26.64
C LEU A 243 12.38 -3.51 28.08
N SER A 244 13.35 -3.41 29.01
CA SER A 244 13.16 -3.07 30.41
C SER A 244 13.36 -1.58 30.72
N SER A 245 13.48 -0.72 29.69
CA SER A 245 13.66 0.73 29.91
C SER A 245 12.48 1.30 30.71
N SER A 246 12.79 2.14 31.69
CA SER A 246 11.78 2.91 32.45
C SER A 246 11.49 4.29 31.84
N ASP A 247 12.16 4.65 30.76
CA ASP A 247 11.93 5.92 30.07
C ASP A 247 10.61 5.85 29.28
N PRO A 248 9.66 6.78 29.51
CA PRO A 248 8.37 6.77 28.83
C PRO A 248 8.47 6.90 27.29
N LEU A 249 9.48 7.61 26.77
CA LEU A 249 9.66 7.76 25.33
C LEU A 249 10.20 6.47 24.70
N ASP A 250 11.09 5.77 25.36
CA ASP A 250 11.60 4.49 24.92
C ASP A 250 10.48 3.44 24.90
N MET A 251 9.72 3.37 25.99
CA MET A 251 8.58 2.46 26.09
C MET A 251 7.52 2.76 25.03
N ARG A 252 7.29 4.04 24.72
CA ARG A 252 6.37 4.42 23.64
C ARG A 252 6.84 3.86 22.29
N ARG A 253 8.14 3.94 21.96
CA ARG A 253 8.69 3.38 20.70
C ARG A 253 8.53 1.87 20.66
N VAL A 254 8.87 1.18 21.74
CA VAL A 254 8.77 -0.29 21.84
C VAL A 254 7.32 -0.75 21.66
N PHE A 255 6.37 -0.12 22.36
CA PHE A 255 4.95 -0.46 22.22
C PHE A 255 4.42 -0.17 20.82
N MET A 256 4.82 0.96 20.21
CA MET A 256 4.40 1.30 18.87
C MET A 256 4.95 0.29 17.86
N LEU A 257 6.23 -0.06 17.92
CA LEU A 257 6.82 -1.09 17.07
C LEU A 257 6.12 -2.45 17.23
N THR A 258 5.76 -2.83 18.46
CA THR A 258 5.02 -4.07 18.73
C THR A 258 3.66 -4.08 18.01
N ARG A 259 2.90 -2.98 18.08
CA ARG A 259 1.60 -2.87 17.42
C ARG A 259 1.70 -2.83 15.90
N LEU A 260 2.71 -2.15 15.37
CA LEU A 260 2.95 -2.11 13.93
C LEU A 260 3.38 -3.46 13.37
N ASN A 261 4.26 -4.21 14.08
CA ASN A 261 4.66 -5.56 13.68
C ASN A 261 3.46 -6.52 13.64
N GLU A 262 2.57 -6.44 14.63
CA GLU A 262 1.34 -7.23 14.66
C GLU A 262 0.43 -6.89 13.46
N ALA A 263 0.18 -5.61 13.23
CA ALA A 263 -0.62 -5.12 12.10
C ALA A 263 -0.01 -5.52 10.75
N TYR A 264 1.29 -5.33 10.58
CA TYR A 264 2.02 -5.67 9.35
C TYR A 264 1.91 -7.13 9.00
N SER A 265 2.05 -8.02 9.99
CA SER A 265 1.97 -9.46 9.79
C SER A 265 0.61 -9.91 9.29
N VAL A 266 -0.48 -9.39 9.85
CA VAL A 266 -1.84 -9.75 9.44
C VAL A 266 -2.21 -9.09 8.11
N LEU A 267 -1.90 -7.80 7.94
CA LEU A 267 -2.15 -7.10 6.66
C LEU A 267 -1.36 -7.72 5.50
N GLY A 268 -0.16 -8.25 5.75
CA GLY A 268 0.61 -8.99 4.76
C GLY A 268 -0.15 -10.20 4.22
N THR A 269 -0.78 -10.97 5.08
CA THR A 269 -1.59 -12.12 4.64
C THR A 269 -2.79 -11.69 3.80
N GLN A 270 -3.43 -10.57 4.13
CA GLN A 270 -4.58 -10.06 3.38
C GLN A 270 -4.19 -9.36 2.07
N THR A 271 -3.05 -8.67 2.07
CA THR A 271 -2.57 -7.92 0.90
C THR A 271 -2.15 -8.84 -0.24
N PHE A 272 -1.62 -10.02 0.08
CA PHE A 272 -1.06 -10.95 -0.91
C PHE A 272 -1.89 -12.22 -1.15
N ALA A 273 -2.94 -12.45 -0.36
CA ALA A 273 -3.86 -13.56 -0.59
C ALA A 273 -4.93 -13.17 -1.62
N SER A 274 -5.42 -14.16 -2.36
CA SER A 274 -6.57 -13.99 -3.23
C SER A 274 -7.88 -14.36 -2.51
N GLY A 275 -8.98 -13.72 -2.88
CA GLY A 275 -10.31 -14.01 -2.34
C GLY A 275 -10.58 -13.40 -0.96
N VAL A 276 -9.79 -12.43 -0.54
CA VAL A 276 -10.04 -11.72 0.72
C VAL A 276 -11.29 -10.87 0.61
N HIS A 277 -12.28 -11.16 1.45
CA HIS A 277 -13.53 -10.40 1.45
C HIS A 277 -13.30 -8.97 2.03
N PRO A 278 -13.89 -7.91 1.44
CA PRO A 278 -13.72 -6.53 1.95
C PRO A 278 -14.12 -6.36 3.42
N TYR A 279 -15.10 -7.10 3.90
CA TYR A 279 -15.48 -7.06 5.31
C TYR A 279 -14.35 -7.50 6.25
N SER A 280 -13.61 -8.54 5.89
CA SER A 280 -12.44 -9.00 6.66
C SER A 280 -11.32 -7.94 6.65
N ALA A 281 -11.08 -7.31 5.50
CA ALA A 281 -10.12 -6.20 5.40
C ALA A 281 -10.56 -4.99 6.24
N TYR A 282 -11.85 -4.64 6.22
CA TYR A 282 -12.40 -3.58 7.06
C TYR A 282 -12.18 -3.86 8.55
N GLN A 283 -12.49 -5.07 9.03
CA GLN A 283 -12.29 -5.45 10.43
C GLN A 283 -10.83 -5.31 10.85
N GLU A 284 -9.91 -5.74 10.00
CA GLU A 284 -8.48 -5.64 10.28
C GLU A 284 -8.00 -4.18 10.32
N LEU A 285 -8.40 -3.34 9.37
CA LEU A 285 -8.06 -1.93 9.36
C LEU A 285 -8.65 -1.19 10.57
N CYS A 286 -9.87 -1.53 11.00
CA CYS A 286 -10.44 -1.02 12.26
C CYS A 286 -9.59 -1.43 13.47
N ARG A 287 -9.10 -2.67 13.50
CA ARG A 287 -8.19 -3.15 14.56
C ARG A 287 -6.90 -2.34 14.58
N VAL A 288 -6.30 -2.06 13.42
CA VAL A 288 -5.09 -1.23 13.31
C VAL A 288 -5.34 0.18 13.86
N VAL A 289 -6.44 0.83 13.47
CA VAL A 289 -6.82 2.15 14.02
C VAL A 289 -6.98 2.09 15.54
N GLY A 290 -7.68 1.09 16.06
CA GLY A 290 -7.87 0.91 17.49
C GLY A 290 -6.56 0.74 18.25
N GLN A 291 -5.65 -0.08 17.75
CA GLN A 291 -4.34 -0.32 18.36
C GLN A 291 -3.44 0.92 18.37
N LEU A 292 -3.46 1.71 17.29
CA LEU A 292 -2.65 2.91 17.16
C LEU A 292 -3.23 4.11 17.91
N SER A 293 -4.52 4.11 18.21
CA SER A 293 -5.21 5.24 18.86
C SER A 293 -4.66 5.58 20.24
N ILE A 294 -4.04 4.63 20.96
CA ILE A 294 -3.40 4.89 22.26
C ILE A 294 -2.26 5.91 22.17
N PHE A 295 -1.66 6.07 20.98
CA PHE A 295 -0.56 7.01 20.76
C PHE A 295 -1.03 8.42 20.39
N ASN A 296 -2.33 8.60 20.14
CA ASN A 296 -2.95 9.90 19.92
C ASN A 296 -3.22 10.61 21.28
N ASN A 297 -3.55 11.91 21.21
CA ASN A 297 -3.81 12.74 22.38
C ASN A 297 -4.99 12.23 23.21
N ASP A 298 -6.06 11.80 22.54
CA ASP A 298 -7.28 11.31 23.19
C ASP A 298 -7.15 9.89 23.75
N ARG A 299 -6.14 9.14 23.31
CA ARG A 299 -5.87 7.73 23.67
C ARG A 299 -7.08 6.81 23.50
N ARG A 300 -7.99 7.15 22.62
CA ARG A 300 -9.23 6.44 22.33
C ARG A 300 -9.39 6.27 20.84
N PRO A 301 -9.97 5.14 20.38
CA PRO A 301 -10.34 5.01 18.97
C PRO A 301 -11.44 6.02 18.62
N PRO A 302 -11.46 6.54 17.39
CA PRO A 302 -12.56 7.35 16.88
C PRO A 302 -13.82 6.49 16.72
N GLU A 303 -14.96 7.12 16.50
CA GLU A 303 -16.16 6.42 16.07
C GLU A 303 -15.97 5.91 14.63
N PHE A 304 -16.09 4.60 14.45
CA PHE A 304 -15.92 3.96 13.14
C PHE A 304 -17.19 4.11 12.30
N PRO A 305 -17.06 4.40 10.98
CA PRO A 305 -18.19 4.27 10.08
C PRO A 305 -18.66 2.81 10.08
N ARG A 306 -19.97 2.60 10.14
CA ARG A 306 -20.53 1.24 10.01
C ARG A 306 -20.18 0.67 8.63
N TYR A 307 -19.93 -0.63 8.59
CA TYR A 307 -19.69 -1.28 7.31
C TYR A 307 -20.93 -1.17 6.41
N ASP A 308 -20.72 -0.63 5.23
CA ASP A 308 -21.72 -0.52 4.17
C ASP A 308 -21.15 -1.11 2.89
N HIS A 309 -21.67 -2.28 2.52
CA HIS A 309 -21.18 -3.03 1.37
C HIS A 309 -21.48 -2.36 0.02
N ASP A 310 -22.47 -1.50 -0.01
CA ASP A 310 -22.84 -0.73 -1.20
C ASP A 310 -22.10 0.63 -1.29
N ASN A 311 -21.29 0.99 -0.26
CA ASN A 311 -20.51 2.23 -0.22
C ASN A 311 -19.09 2.02 0.33
N LEU A 312 -18.34 1.14 -0.30
CA LEU A 312 -17.00 0.74 0.16
C LEU A 312 -15.98 1.87 0.10
N PHE A 313 -16.04 2.76 -0.89
CA PHE A 313 -15.08 3.85 -1.00
C PHE A 313 -15.04 4.72 0.24
N TYR A 314 -16.20 5.18 0.73
CA TYR A 314 -16.29 6.04 1.90
C TYR A 314 -15.62 5.41 3.13
N ILE A 315 -15.86 4.12 3.36
CA ILE A 315 -15.35 3.39 4.53
C ILE A 315 -13.83 3.24 4.45
N PHE A 316 -13.33 2.78 3.33
CA PHE A 316 -11.90 2.47 3.17
C PHE A 316 -11.04 3.74 3.04
N ASP A 317 -11.53 4.79 2.40
CA ASP A 317 -10.88 6.09 2.36
C ASP A 317 -10.78 6.72 3.76
N TRP A 318 -11.86 6.62 4.54
CA TRP A 318 -11.86 7.08 5.93
C TRP A 318 -10.81 6.32 6.76
N LEU A 319 -10.77 4.99 6.67
CA LEU A 319 -9.79 4.16 7.39
C LEU A 319 -8.36 4.50 6.99
N LYS A 320 -8.10 4.65 5.69
CA LYS A 320 -6.80 5.08 5.19
C LYS A 320 -6.36 6.40 5.82
N LYS A 321 -7.20 7.41 5.79
CA LYS A 321 -6.92 8.73 6.36
C LYS A 321 -6.66 8.65 7.88
N GLN A 322 -7.43 7.85 8.62
CA GLN A 322 -7.20 7.67 10.05
C GLN A 322 -5.87 6.98 10.35
N ILE A 323 -5.51 5.94 9.61
CA ILE A 323 -4.24 5.24 9.80
C ILE A 323 -3.08 6.18 9.45
N GLU A 324 -3.14 6.90 8.33
CA GLU A 324 -2.11 7.88 7.94
C GLU A 324 -1.91 8.96 9.02
N LEU A 325 -3.00 9.49 9.58
CA LEU A 325 -2.94 10.47 10.68
C LEU A 325 -2.26 9.88 11.93
N LEU A 326 -2.60 8.65 12.30
CA LEU A 326 -2.01 7.98 13.47
C LEU A 326 -0.53 7.65 13.25
N LEU A 327 -0.14 7.27 12.05
CA LEU A 327 1.26 7.01 11.72
C LEU A 327 2.13 8.28 11.75
N GLN A 328 1.56 9.47 11.52
CA GLN A 328 2.25 10.75 11.69
C GLN A 328 2.66 11.03 13.15
N THR A 329 2.07 10.33 14.12
CA THR A 329 2.47 10.46 15.54
C THR A 329 3.80 9.74 15.84
N ILE A 330 4.37 9.02 14.89
CA ILE A 330 5.69 8.39 15.00
C ILE A 330 6.74 9.50 15.02
N PRO A 331 7.59 9.56 16.07
CA PRO A 331 8.60 10.59 16.14
C PRO A 331 9.56 10.50 14.95
N ASP A 332 9.70 11.58 14.21
CA ASP A 332 10.74 11.71 13.21
C ASP A 332 12.12 11.46 13.85
N GLN A 333 13.04 10.90 13.07
CA GLN A 333 14.44 10.87 13.46
C GLN A 333 14.92 12.31 13.69
N LYS A 334 15.20 12.63 14.97
CA LYS A 334 15.53 14.00 15.39
C LYS A 334 16.96 14.42 15.06
N TYR A 335 17.73 13.59 14.37
CA TYR A 335 19.05 13.93 13.86
C TYR A 335 19.23 13.40 12.44
N VAL A 336 20.15 14.01 11.72
CA VAL A 336 20.63 13.51 10.42
C VAL A 336 22.08 13.10 10.60
N GLN A 337 22.45 11.91 10.15
CA GLN A 337 23.82 11.41 10.16
C GLN A 337 24.39 11.44 8.75
N ARG A 338 25.59 12.00 8.60
CA ARG A 338 26.34 11.95 7.34
C ARG A 338 27.82 11.67 7.59
N TYR A 339 28.31 10.62 6.97
CA TYR A 339 29.72 10.24 7.10
C TYR A 339 30.62 11.21 6.33
N PHE A 340 31.80 11.47 6.92
CA PHE A 340 32.89 12.09 6.21
C PHE A 340 33.50 11.10 5.23
N THR A 341 33.82 11.56 4.04
CA THR A 341 34.49 10.79 2.99
C THR A 341 35.83 11.39 2.64
N GLY A 342 36.76 10.56 2.22
CA GLY A 342 38.12 11.00 1.83
C GLY A 342 38.08 12.05 0.71
N SER A 343 38.80 13.15 0.91
CA SER A 343 38.96 14.23 -0.05
C SER A 343 40.35 14.86 0.11
N GLY A 344 41.19 14.66 -0.89
CA GLY A 344 42.60 15.08 -0.82
C GLY A 344 43.30 14.44 0.39
N PRO A 345 44.12 15.23 1.17
CA PRO A 345 44.87 14.72 2.32
C PRO A 345 44.03 14.56 3.62
N GLY A 346 42.69 14.53 3.51
CA GLY A 346 41.81 14.42 4.66
C GLY A 346 40.45 13.90 4.31
N LEU A 347 39.45 14.32 5.09
CA LEU A 347 38.06 13.93 4.88
C LEU A 347 37.17 15.17 4.84
N GLN A 348 36.01 15.04 4.17
CA GLN A 348 35.03 16.13 4.13
C GLN A 348 33.59 15.58 4.09
N VAL A 349 32.64 16.44 4.42
CA VAL A 349 31.21 16.20 4.32
C VAL A 349 30.54 17.43 3.71
N SER A 350 29.60 17.22 2.78
CA SER A 350 28.73 18.28 2.23
C SER A 350 27.55 18.50 3.14
N LEU A 351 27.13 19.75 3.29
CA LEU A 351 26.09 20.17 4.20
C LEU A 351 24.83 20.59 3.41
N GLU A 352 23.68 20.33 3.99
CA GLU A 352 22.43 20.82 3.42
C GLU A 352 22.06 22.19 4.04
N PRO A 353 21.54 23.14 3.24
CA PRO A 353 21.20 24.47 3.74
C PRO A 353 20.28 24.46 4.96
N GLN A 354 19.36 23.51 5.04
CA GLN A 354 18.44 23.36 6.16
C GLN A 354 19.14 23.07 7.51
N TRP A 355 20.29 22.38 7.52
CA TRP A 355 21.03 22.07 8.76
C TRP A 355 21.78 23.29 9.29
N LEU A 356 22.02 24.29 8.43
CA LEU A 356 22.72 25.53 8.78
C LEU A 356 21.82 26.52 9.52
N ALA A 357 20.49 26.30 9.51
CA ALA A 357 19.54 27.15 10.19
C ALA A 357 19.80 27.24 11.70
N GLU A 358 19.32 28.31 12.32
CA GLU A 358 19.38 28.49 13.77
C GLU A 358 18.62 27.37 14.50
N GLY A 359 19.09 27.01 15.69
CA GLY A 359 18.48 25.98 16.53
C GLY A 359 19.02 24.55 16.29
N TRP A 360 19.66 24.25 15.17
CA TRP A 360 20.29 22.94 14.99
C TRP A 360 21.56 22.81 15.83
N ASN A 361 21.71 21.67 16.52
CA ASN A 361 22.91 21.33 17.25
C ASN A 361 23.75 20.32 16.46
N TRP A 362 25.04 20.51 16.39
CA TRP A 362 25.92 19.68 15.60
C TRP A 362 26.92 18.95 16.45
N TYR A 363 27.12 17.69 16.13
CA TYR A 363 28.11 16.84 16.80
C TYR A 363 28.90 16.10 15.74
N ILE A 364 30.21 15.99 16.00
CA ILE A 364 31.11 15.07 15.28
C ILE A 364 31.16 13.79 16.09
N GLY A 365 30.66 12.71 15.53
CA GLY A 365 30.83 11.36 16.05
C GLY A 365 32.08 10.71 15.46
N VAL A 366 32.88 10.09 16.31
CA VAL A 366 34.02 9.29 15.91
C VAL A 366 33.78 7.85 16.32
N ASN A 367 33.61 6.99 15.32
CA ASN A 367 33.62 5.55 15.56
C ASN A 367 35.05 5.12 15.83
N ARG A 368 35.33 4.75 17.07
CA ARG A 368 36.67 4.44 17.58
C ARG A 368 37.18 3.05 17.19
N GLY A 369 36.38 2.26 16.46
CA GLY A 369 36.75 0.89 16.11
C GLY A 369 37.09 0.04 17.34
N SER A 370 38.31 -0.50 17.39
CA SER A 370 38.78 -1.34 18.48
C SER A 370 39.44 -0.57 19.64
N LEU A 371 39.51 0.77 19.58
CA LEU A 371 40.07 1.58 20.66
C LEU A 371 39.10 1.70 21.83
N SER A 372 39.63 1.84 23.04
CA SER A 372 38.86 2.34 24.17
C SER A 372 38.54 3.84 24.00
N GLU A 373 37.52 4.34 24.68
CA GLU A 373 37.15 5.76 24.60
C GLU A 373 38.32 6.70 25.02
N PRO A 374 39.03 6.48 26.13
CA PRO A 374 40.18 7.30 26.51
C PRO A 374 41.30 7.29 25.47
N GLU A 375 41.61 6.14 24.87
CA GLU A 375 42.62 6.04 23.80
C GLU A 375 42.22 6.80 22.55
N CYS A 376 40.93 6.73 22.15
CA CYS A 376 40.43 7.49 21.02
C CYS A 376 40.51 9.00 21.28
N ARG A 377 40.08 9.47 22.45
CA ARG A 377 40.16 10.89 22.84
C ARG A 377 41.57 11.38 22.84
N GLU A 378 42.50 10.62 23.39
CA GLU A 378 43.93 10.97 23.43
C GLU A 378 44.51 11.07 22.01
N LEU A 379 44.19 10.11 21.13
CA LEU A 379 44.63 10.09 19.73
C LEU A 379 44.19 11.33 18.92
N LEU A 380 43.05 11.94 19.27
CA LEU A 380 42.49 13.09 18.57
C LEU A 380 43.05 14.45 19.06
N LYS A 381 43.70 14.48 20.22
CA LYS A 381 44.28 15.69 20.78
C LYS A 381 45.40 16.26 19.90
N PRO A 382 45.69 17.58 20.03
CA PRO A 382 46.87 18.18 19.39
C PRO A 382 48.14 17.47 19.82
N GLY A 383 49.07 17.23 18.87
CA GLY A 383 50.37 16.65 19.17
C GLY A 383 50.95 15.86 18.00
N ALA A 384 52.31 15.82 17.90
CA ALA A 384 52.99 15.16 16.80
C ALA A 384 52.74 13.63 16.73
N ALA A 385 52.51 13.01 17.92
CA ALA A 385 52.20 11.58 18.03
C ALA A 385 50.69 11.26 17.85
N ASN A 386 49.86 12.26 17.64
CA ASN A 386 48.41 12.16 17.58
C ASN A 386 47.88 12.55 16.18
N LEU A 387 46.62 12.33 15.91
CA LEU A 387 45.98 12.72 14.65
C LEU A 387 45.86 14.24 14.48
N ASP A 388 45.85 15.00 15.56
CA ASP A 388 45.83 16.46 15.57
C ASP A 388 44.85 17.03 14.55
N TRP A 389 43.57 16.71 14.73
CA TRP A 389 42.52 17.06 13.79
C TRP A 389 42.20 18.55 13.75
N LYS A 390 42.00 19.07 12.57
CA LYS A 390 41.59 20.46 12.33
C LYS A 390 40.36 20.50 11.40
N PHE A 391 39.41 21.32 11.76
CA PHE A 391 38.16 21.47 10.98
C PHE A 391 38.03 22.87 10.40
N GLY A 392 37.42 22.96 9.20
CA GLY A 392 37.14 24.19 8.49
C GLY A 392 36.34 23.93 7.22
N SER A 393 36.13 24.97 6.42
CA SER A 393 35.59 24.76 5.07
C SER A 393 36.61 24.06 4.15
N ALA A 394 36.16 23.52 3.04
CA ALA A 394 37.04 22.78 2.13
C ALA A 394 38.24 23.62 1.65
N THR A 395 38.03 24.92 1.41
CA THR A 395 39.11 25.82 0.96
C THR A 395 40.01 26.31 2.08
N MET A 396 39.51 26.51 3.31
CA MET A 396 40.21 27.16 4.39
C MET A 396 40.89 26.18 5.36
N VAL A 397 40.53 24.90 5.40
CA VAL A 397 41.05 23.95 6.38
C VAL A 397 42.57 23.75 6.27
N ASP A 398 43.11 23.80 5.06
CA ASP A 398 44.58 23.68 4.86
C ASP A 398 45.32 24.92 5.37
N PHE A 399 44.74 26.09 5.23
CA PHE A 399 45.28 27.34 5.82
C PHE A 399 45.31 27.23 7.35
N TYR A 400 44.23 26.83 7.97
CA TYR A 400 44.15 26.66 9.44
C TYR A 400 45.20 25.66 9.94
N ARG A 401 45.44 24.57 9.22
CA ARG A 401 46.43 23.57 9.58
C ARG A 401 47.85 24.12 9.45
N LYS A 402 48.20 24.75 8.33
CA LYS A 402 49.55 25.26 8.05
C LYS A 402 49.95 26.38 8.99
N ASN A 403 49.01 27.22 9.37
CA ASN A 403 49.28 28.40 10.21
C ASN A 403 48.94 28.18 11.69
N PHE A 404 48.70 26.92 12.11
CA PHE A 404 48.36 26.57 13.51
C PHE A 404 47.13 27.30 14.04
N HIS A 405 46.23 27.78 13.15
CA HIS A 405 44.95 28.35 13.55
C HIS A 405 44.01 27.27 14.08
N ARG A 406 43.13 27.69 14.98
CA ARG A 406 42.24 26.76 15.68
C ARG A 406 41.17 26.12 14.79
N GLY A 407 40.71 26.83 13.72
CA GLY A 407 39.63 26.38 12.85
C GLY A 407 38.27 26.35 13.55
N VAL A 408 37.38 25.46 13.10
CA VAL A 408 36.10 25.23 13.77
C VAL A 408 36.35 24.51 15.10
N TRP A 409 35.77 25.04 16.17
CA TRP A 409 36.03 24.54 17.52
C TRP A 409 35.11 23.38 17.88
N LEU A 410 35.70 22.33 18.43
CA LEU A 410 35.00 21.16 18.96
C LEU A 410 35.19 21.10 20.48
N GLU A 411 34.12 20.79 21.19
CA GLU A 411 34.10 20.57 22.63
C GLU A 411 33.79 19.10 22.92
N GLU A 412 34.58 18.48 23.80
CA GLU A 412 34.33 17.10 24.22
C GLU A 412 32.98 16.97 24.90
N VAL A 413 32.20 15.95 24.51
CA VAL A 413 30.95 15.63 25.15
C VAL A 413 31.11 14.36 25.97
N ALA A 414 31.11 14.51 27.30
CA ALA A 414 31.23 13.39 28.22
C ALA A 414 29.96 12.50 28.22
N THR A 415 28.80 13.13 28.14
CA THR A 415 27.51 12.43 28.08
C THR A 415 26.77 12.95 26.86
N PRO A 416 26.69 12.17 25.75
CA PRO A 416 25.99 12.60 24.53
C PRO A 416 24.48 12.76 24.82
N PRO A 417 23.82 13.69 24.12
CA PRO A 417 22.36 13.76 24.15
C PRO A 417 21.74 12.40 23.83
N ARG A 418 20.70 12.03 24.58
CA ARG A 418 19.98 10.74 24.40
C ARG A 418 19.47 10.49 22.99
N ILE A 419 19.39 11.51 22.16
CA ILE A 419 18.96 11.45 20.78
C ILE A 419 20.00 10.89 19.82
N LEU A 420 21.29 10.89 20.23
CA LEU A 420 22.39 10.36 19.42
C LEU A 420 22.59 8.88 19.72
N PRO A 421 23.06 8.09 18.73
CA PRO A 421 23.36 6.68 18.93
C PRO A 421 24.26 6.44 20.15
N SER A 422 23.76 5.71 21.14
CA SER A 422 24.49 5.33 22.34
C SER A 422 25.12 3.94 22.22
N LYS A 423 24.60 3.10 21.36
CA LYS A 423 25.18 1.81 20.99
C LYS A 423 26.33 2.00 20.04
N GLY A 424 27.42 1.30 20.33
CA GLY A 424 28.56 1.25 19.45
C GLY A 424 29.74 2.08 19.91
N PRO A 425 30.82 2.09 19.14
CA PRO A 425 32.09 2.70 19.51
C PRO A 425 32.13 4.22 19.22
N TRP A 426 31.03 4.94 19.40
CA TRP A 426 30.98 6.37 19.13
C TRP A 426 31.50 7.22 20.29
N VAL A 427 32.32 8.20 19.94
CA VAL A 427 32.77 9.29 20.82
C VAL A 427 32.32 10.59 20.19
N TYR A 428 31.72 11.49 20.98
CA TYR A 428 31.08 12.70 20.44
C TYR A 428 31.79 13.97 20.83
N TYR A 429 31.79 14.94 19.93
CA TYR A 429 32.27 16.30 20.10
C TYR A 429 31.24 17.29 19.59
N ALA A 430 30.87 18.26 20.42
CA ALA A 430 29.95 19.33 20.03
C ALA A 430 30.64 20.36 19.12
N VAL A 431 30.03 20.77 18.05
CA VAL A 431 30.54 21.77 17.12
C VAL A 431 30.13 23.16 17.59
N LYS A 432 31.11 24.04 17.91
CA LYS A 432 30.82 25.46 18.20
C LYS A 432 30.74 26.25 16.91
N ARG A 433 29.62 26.97 16.74
CA ARG A 433 29.28 27.68 15.50
C ARG A 433 29.42 29.20 15.61
N ASP A 434 30.17 29.70 16.57
CA ASP A 434 30.28 31.11 16.95
C ASP A 434 31.55 31.79 16.46
N ASN A 435 32.38 31.16 15.63
CA ASN A 435 33.66 31.67 15.18
C ASN A 435 33.73 31.94 13.67
N GLU A 436 34.75 32.69 13.21
CA GLU A 436 35.00 33.04 11.83
C GLU A 436 35.14 31.79 10.92
N ALA A 437 35.81 30.71 11.41
CA ALA A 437 35.97 29.50 10.66
C ALA A 437 34.62 28.83 10.33
N TRP A 438 33.65 28.95 11.24
CA TRP A 438 32.29 28.49 10.98
C TRP A 438 31.59 29.30 9.88
N GLN A 439 31.81 30.61 9.80
CA GLN A 439 31.23 31.45 8.75
C GLN A 439 31.66 30.99 7.34
N HIS A 440 32.92 30.56 7.20
CA HIS A 440 33.41 29.96 5.96
C HIS A 440 32.72 28.64 5.65
N VAL A 441 32.55 27.75 6.65
CA VAL A 441 31.80 26.49 6.50
C VAL A 441 30.35 26.75 6.08
N HIS A 442 29.70 27.75 6.70
CA HIS A 442 28.34 28.13 6.37
C HIS A 442 28.20 28.60 4.92
N ARG A 443 29.14 29.41 4.44
CA ARG A 443 29.15 29.97 3.07
C ARG A 443 29.40 28.88 2.02
N GLU A 444 30.35 27.98 2.27
CA GLU A 444 30.75 26.95 1.33
C GLU A 444 29.91 25.67 1.43
N GLN A 445 29.08 25.56 2.45
CA GLN A 445 28.26 24.36 2.72
C GLN A 445 29.06 23.05 2.75
N THR A 446 30.32 23.17 3.23
CA THR A 446 31.23 22.02 3.37
C THR A 446 31.93 22.09 4.72
N LEU A 447 32.06 20.93 5.38
CA LEU A 447 32.89 20.78 6.56
C LEU A 447 33.99 19.77 6.23
N ALA A 448 35.23 20.24 6.20
CA ALA A 448 36.40 19.44 5.91
C ALA A 448 37.25 19.28 7.15
N MET A 449 37.95 18.16 7.20
CA MET A 449 38.87 17.80 8.28
C MET A 449 40.24 17.47 7.72
N ARG A 450 41.28 17.95 8.38
CA ARG A 450 42.67 17.56 8.12
C ARG A 450 43.28 16.91 9.35
N LEU A 451 44.12 15.93 9.11
CA LEU A 451 44.71 15.06 10.09
C LEU A 451 46.21 14.97 9.91
N ASN A 452 46.90 14.49 10.91
CA ASN A 452 48.32 14.14 10.78
C ASN A 452 48.49 12.89 9.90
N THR A 453 48.97 13.10 8.68
CA THR A 453 49.06 12.07 7.65
C THR A 453 50.08 10.96 7.95
N HIS A 454 51.07 11.21 8.82
CA HIS A 454 52.05 10.20 9.18
C HIS A 454 51.49 8.95 9.85
N LEU A 455 50.35 9.10 10.51
CA LEU A 455 49.67 7.99 11.18
C LEU A 455 48.69 7.25 10.27
N ILE A 456 48.36 7.82 9.12
CA ILE A 456 47.36 7.26 8.19
C ILE A 456 48.02 6.24 7.27
N ARG A 457 47.49 5.02 7.21
CA ARG A 457 48.00 3.92 6.40
C ARG A 457 47.38 3.76 5.04
N ASN A 458 46.18 4.28 4.87
CA ASN A 458 45.41 4.14 3.62
C ASN A 458 45.19 5.48 2.88
N LEU A 459 46.09 6.43 3.04
CA LEU A 459 45.92 7.79 2.50
C LEU A 459 45.69 7.79 0.98
N GLU A 460 46.47 6.98 0.22
CA GLU A 460 46.35 6.90 -1.25
C GLU A 460 45.03 6.31 -1.72
N SER A 461 44.42 5.42 -0.93
CA SER A 461 43.15 4.77 -1.26
C SER A 461 41.95 5.36 -0.52
N LEU A 462 42.10 6.48 0.17
CA LEU A 462 41.11 7.09 1.03
C LEU A 462 40.03 7.83 0.25
N GLN A 463 40.31 8.29 -0.97
CA GLN A 463 39.43 9.10 -1.80
C GLN A 463 38.04 8.46 -1.94
N GLY A 464 36.98 9.17 -1.54
CA GLY A 464 35.59 8.70 -1.56
C GLY A 464 35.24 7.63 -0.51
N LYS A 465 36.20 7.12 0.25
CA LYS A 465 35.94 6.13 1.31
C LYS A 465 35.77 6.82 2.66
N ARG A 466 35.07 6.13 3.58
CA ARG A 466 34.81 6.60 4.94
C ARG A 466 35.72 5.97 5.98
N ASP A 467 36.39 4.88 5.65
CA ASP A 467 37.25 4.13 6.57
C ASP A 467 38.66 4.72 6.59
N LEU A 468 39.05 5.32 7.71
CA LEU A 468 40.41 5.81 7.95
C LEU A 468 41.18 4.77 8.71
N VAL A 469 42.24 4.20 8.11
CA VAL A 469 43.13 3.23 8.77
C VAL A 469 44.27 3.98 9.41
N VAL A 470 44.37 3.92 10.72
CA VAL A 470 45.39 4.64 11.53
C VAL A 470 46.26 3.65 12.27
N ALA A 471 47.59 3.93 12.29
CA ALA A 471 48.54 3.17 13.09
C ALA A 471 48.59 3.71 14.52
N VAL A 472 48.16 2.91 15.50
CA VAL A 472 48.16 3.24 16.91
C VAL A 472 48.94 2.18 17.67
N ARG A 473 50.06 2.56 18.32
CA ARG A 473 50.90 1.63 19.11
C ARG A 473 51.20 0.31 18.36
N GLY A 474 51.50 0.40 17.06
CA GLY A 474 51.87 -0.77 16.24
C GLY A 474 50.64 -1.58 15.71
N ARG A 475 49.44 -1.18 15.99
CA ARG A 475 48.19 -1.82 15.47
C ARG A 475 47.50 -0.92 14.45
N ASN A 476 46.89 -1.50 13.45
CA ASN A 476 46.03 -0.77 12.52
C ASN A 476 44.62 -0.74 13.08
N VAL A 477 44.08 0.45 13.23
CA VAL A 477 42.72 0.69 13.72
C VAL A 477 41.93 1.41 12.64
N ILE A 478 40.69 1.01 12.42
CA ILE A 478 39.76 1.67 11.49
C ILE A 478 38.92 2.66 12.28
N LEU A 479 38.99 3.93 11.89
CA LEU A 479 38.16 4.99 12.42
C LEU A 479 37.18 5.47 11.31
N GLN A 480 35.95 5.83 11.73
CA GLN A 480 35.01 6.50 10.86
C GLN A 480 34.56 7.79 11.54
N PHE A 481 34.29 8.81 10.75
CA PHE A 481 33.82 10.10 11.23
C PHE A 481 32.44 10.42 10.60
N ALA A 482 31.53 10.87 11.43
CA ALA A 482 30.21 11.28 10.96
C ALA A 482 29.79 12.61 11.60
N LEU A 483 29.12 13.41 10.82
CA LEU A 483 28.38 14.57 11.30
C LEU A 483 26.99 14.12 11.73
N PHE A 484 26.59 14.51 12.93
CA PHE A 484 25.23 14.37 13.44
C PHE A 484 24.65 15.77 13.62
N ALA A 485 23.67 16.11 12.79
CA ALA A 485 22.92 17.35 12.89
C ALA A 485 21.59 17.07 13.59
N VAL A 486 21.42 17.60 14.81
CA VAL A 486 20.25 17.39 15.67
C VAL A 486 19.28 18.53 15.47
N LYS A 487 18.03 18.21 15.12
CA LYS A 487 16.94 19.18 14.93
C LYS A 487 16.65 19.93 16.25
N PRO A 488 16.25 21.21 16.18
CA PRO A 488 15.69 21.90 17.35
C PRO A 488 14.42 21.20 17.84
N PHE A 489 14.21 21.27 19.16
CA PHE A 489 13.00 20.72 19.81
C PHE A 489 11.80 21.61 19.60
#